data_d72b737db5d9c9365c54a68c84c9b7c8
#
_entry.id   d72b737db5d9c9365c54a68c84c9b7c8
#
_cell.length_a   1.000
_cell.length_b   1.000
_cell.length_c   1.000
_cell.angle_alpha   90.00
_cell.angle_beta   90.00
_cell.angle_gamma   90.00
#
_symmetry.space_group_name_H-M   'P 1'
#
loop_
_entity.id
_entity.type
_entity.pdbx_description
1 polymer ?
#
loop_
_entity_poly.entity_id
_entity_poly.type
_entity_poly.pdbx_seq_one_letter_code
_entity_poly.pdbx_strand_id
1 'polypeptide(L)'
;NGTLEKFDIVVANPPFSQNYSKKEMEYQDRFSYWMSTKKQADFMFVQHMVAILKDDGRMAVVMPHGVLFRGGEEMRYRSHLISEGLLECVVGLPEGLFYGTGIPACILIINKKGASERKGVFFINADREYKEGKNQNILRPEDVEKISYVYLNKREIEKYSRFVSKEELKKENYNCNIRRYVDNTPPAENQDVYAHLHGGIPEKEVDILSSFTNCYGNITEAVFEKQNENYMNFIKDISTKDDIKTKLFDYAGYKKTRTEYDSILKNFWKSACEEISKLPDTQDVYDLQKKLTSMFSKALAKKQNPVLDEYQSRGAFAQYLEDLKSDFKSIAASGWNATLIPDEIILESQAADILEQLKEKKARRDEINEKFEEVAKFDDDECDEEFDEDLYDVFPKKITKEYKDTKKDLNTQIKALKKSVKDNEGRIKAYKKDKSSDNSKIISELEELIKLNNNTLSELNNQIETIDTKLKHNDELDAEQKQLTKDINATEKNLAEIANKAREKISSEDAKELILSIGYIRLSDTINEYLDSHIRKLQQLIERIYDKYTVTLGTMISERDETVNKLNAFLKELNYDC
;
A
#
# COMPACT_ATOMS: atom_id res chain seq x y z
N ASN A 1 -50.58 13.48 16.39
CA ASN A 1 -51.11 12.59 15.37
C ASN A 1 -50.04 11.54 15.07
N GLY A 2 -50.24 10.32 15.58
CA GLY A 2 -49.25 9.27 15.59
C GLY A 2 -49.09 8.45 14.29
N THR A 3 -48.97 9.10 13.14
CA THR A 3 -48.69 8.40 11.88
C THR A 3 -47.21 8.45 11.56
N LEU A 4 -46.62 7.30 11.20
CA LEU A 4 -45.24 7.21 10.75
C LEU A 4 -45.05 7.93 9.41
N GLU A 5 -44.01 8.73 9.31
CA GLU A 5 -43.55 9.29 8.04
C GLU A 5 -43.10 8.18 7.09
N LYS A 6 -43.38 8.32 5.80
CA LYS A 6 -43.05 7.33 4.78
C LYS A 6 -42.09 7.90 3.76
N PHE A 7 -41.12 7.06 3.32
CA PHE A 7 -40.00 7.41 2.47
C PHE A 7 -40.02 6.57 1.19
N ASP A 8 -39.50 7.15 0.12
CA ASP A 8 -39.28 6.47 -1.17
C ASP A 8 -38.11 5.48 -1.10
N ILE A 9 -37.05 5.87 -0.36
CA ILE A 9 -35.84 5.08 -0.20
C ILE A 9 -35.46 5.03 1.29
N VAL A 10 -35.18 3.83 1.79
CA VAL A 10 -34.70 3.61 3.17
C VAL A 10 -33.44 2.76 3.13
N VAL A 11 -32.36 3.24 3.74
CA VAL A 11 -31.10 2.49 3.87
C VAL A 11 -30.64 2.45 5.32
N ALA A 12 -30.13 1.31 5.78
CA ALA A 12 -29.62 1.18 7.13
C ALA A 12 -28.51 0.12 7.25
N ASN A 13 -27.62 0.37 8.19
CA ASN A 13 -26.70 -0.62 8.75
C ASN A 13 -26.95 -0.69 10.27
N PRO A 14 -27.96 -1.44 10.73
CA PRO A 14 -28.31 -1.54 12.14
C PRO A 14 -27.29 -2.40 12.90
N PRO A 15 -27.18 -2.25 14.24
CA PRO A 15 -26.34 -3.10 15.05
C PRO A 15 -26.80 -4.56 14.98
N PHE A 16 -25.85 -5.49 14.75
CA PHE A 16 -26.16 -6.91 14.60
C PHE A 16 -26.57 -7.55 15.92
N SER A 17 -27.59 -8.41 15.88
CA SER A 17 -28.04 -9.22 16.99
C SER A 17 -28.39 -8.43 18.27
N GLN A 18 -28.77 -7.18 18.11
CA GLN A 18 -29.15 -6.28 19.20
C GLN A 18 -30.34 -6.86 20.00
N ASN A 19 -30.29 -6.75 21.32
CA ASN A 19 -31.43 -7.06 22.16
C ASN A 19 -32.51 -5.99 22.05
N TYR A 20 -33.79 -6.39 22.18
CA TYR A 20 -34.91 -5.47 22.18
C TYR A 20 -35.91 -5.77 23.28
N SER A 21 -36.73 -4.76 23.69
CA SER A 21 -37.85 -4.89 24.62
C SER A 21 -39.14 -4.47 23.94
N LYS A 22 -40.20 -5.28 24.09
CA LYS A 22 -41.50 -4.94 23.55
C LYS A 22 -42.24 -3.87 24.39
N LYS A 23 -41.87 -3.72 25.66
CA LYS A 23 -42.61 -2.89 26.62
C LYS A 23 -42.59 -1.41 26.34
N GLU A 24 -41.51 -0.92 25.68
CA GLU A 24 -41.26 0.51 25.46
C GLU A 24 -41.33 0.88 23.99
N MET A 25 -41.84 0.00 23.13
CA MET A 25 -41.93 0.27 21.69
C MET A 25 -43.17 1.09 21.37
N GLU A 26 -42.98 2.23 20.78
CA GLU A 26 -44.03 3.04 20.15
C GLU A 26 -44.41 2.48 18.78
N TYR A 27 -45.60 2.82 18.28
CA TYR A 27 -46.12 2.42 16.97
C TYR A 27 -46.01 0.91 16.72
N GLN A 28 -46.58 0.11 17.65
CA GLN A 28 -46.47 -1.35 17.64
C GLN A 28 -47.04 -2.01 16.38
N ASP A 29 -47.97 -1.35 15.69
CA ASP A 29 -48.61 -1.81 14.45
C ASP A 29 -47.61 -2.12 13.31
N ARG A 30 -46.42 -1.49 13.36
CA ARG A 30 -45.33 -1.77 12.40
C ARG A 30 -44.71 -3.16 12.56
N PHE A 31 -44.98 -3.84 13.68
CA PHE A 31 -44.39 -5.14 14.03
C PHE A 31 -45.43 -6.26 14.04
N SER A 32 -46.00 -6.55 12.88
CA SER A 32 -47.01 -7.63 12.76
C SER A 32 -46.40 -9.03 12.94
N TYR A 33 -45.11 -9.19 12.78
CA TYR A 33 -44.37 -10.43 12.97
C TYR A 33 -43.39 -10.32 14.15
N TRP A 34 -43.92 -10.27 15.38
CA TRP A 34 -43.10 -10.21 16.58
C TRP A 34 -42.16 -11.39 16.72
N MET A 35 -40.88 -11.12 16.98
CA MET A 35 -39.90 -12.13 17.35
C MET A 35 -40.06 -12.48 18.82
N SER A 36 -40.69 -13.63 19.14
CA SER A 36 -41.20 -13.90 20.48
C SER A 36 -40.16 -14.42 21.46
N THR A 37 -39.17 -15.19 21.04
CA THR A 37 -38.34 -16.02 21.92
C THR A 37 -36.90 -15.60 22.02
N LYS A 38 -36.34 -14.96 21.00
CA LYS A 38 -34.96 -14.47 20.97
C LYS A 38 -34.95 -12.96 20.95
N LYS A 39 -34.19 -12.36 21.82
CA LYS A 39 -34.08 -10.90 21.91
C LYS A 39 -33.23 -10.31 20.76
N GLN A 40 -33.22 -10.92 19.58
CA GLN A 40 -32.46 -10.46 18.40
C GLN A 40 -33.35 -9.56 17.54
N ALA A 41 -32.94 -8.29 17.41
CA ALA A 41 -33.73 -7.27 16.73
C ALA A 41 -33.52 -7.25 15.21
N ASP A 42 -32.72 -8.15 14.63
CA ASP A 42 -32.33 -8.10 13.20
C ASP A 42 -33.57 -7.88 12.30
N PHE A 43 -34.58 -8.75 12.37
CA PHE A 43 -35.81 -8.55 11.60
C PHE A 43 -36.79 -7.53 12.19
N MET A 44 -36.58 -7.05 13.41
CA MET A 44 -37.36 -5.92 13.94
C MET A 44 -37.00 -4.64 13.22
N PHE A 45 -35.71 -4.43 12.92
CA PHE A 45 -35.25 -3.32 12.07
C PHE A 45 -35.85 -3.43 10.68
N VAL A 46 -35.84 -4.61 10.07
CA VAL A 46 -36.45 -4.83 8.74
C VAL A 46 -37.95 -4.54 8.74
N GLN A 47 -38.70 -5.01 9.74
CA GLN A 47 -40.14 -4.70 9.88
C GLN A 47 -40.39 -3.20 9.98
N HIS A 48 -39.59 -2.50 10.78
CA HIS A 48 -39.68 -1.05 10.88
C HIS A 48 -39.46 -0.36 9.55
N MET A 49 -38.34 -0.72 8.84
CA MET A 49 -38.02 -0.13 7.56
C MET A 49 -39.11 -0.39 6.49
N VAL A 50 -39.69 -1.60 6.48
CA VAL A 50 -40.84 -1.92 5.59
C VAL A 50 -42.07 -1.09 5.94
N ALA A 51 -42.34 -0.83 7.24
CA ALA A 51 -43.49 -0.04 7.66
C ALA A 51 -43.37 1.44 7.26
N ILE A 52 -42.19 2.02 7.28
CA ILE A 52 -41.94 3.42 6.88
C ILE A 52 -41.67 3.58 5.36
N LEU A 53 -41.72 2.49 4.60
CA LEU A 53 -41.53 2.53 3.16
C LEU A 53 -42.86 2.83 2.46
N LYS A 54 -42.85 3.74 1.48
CA LYS A 54 -44.01 3.98 0.59
C LYS A 54 -44.38 2.73 -0.19
N ASP A 55 -45.54 2.71 -0.82
CA ASP A 55 -46.06 1.53 -1.54
C ASP A 55 -45.30 1.18 -2.82
N ASP A 56 -44.56 2.14 -3.38
CA ASP A 56 -43.64 1.98 -4.51
C ASP A 56 -42.17 2.15 -4.09
N GLY A 57 -41.91 2.26 -2.79
CA GLY A 57 -40.57 2.48 -2.25
C GLY A 57 -39.72 1.22 -2.19
N ARG A 58 -38.42 1.43 -2.03
CA ARG A 58 -37.43 0.36 -1.89
C ARG A 58 -36.45 0.65 -0.77
N MET A 59 -35.88 -0.43 -0.20
CA MET A 59 -34.89 -0.32 0.85
C MET A 59 -33.73 -1.28 0.66
N ALA A 60 -32.59 -0.93 1.25
CA ALA A 60 -31.45 -1.82 1.40
C ALA A 60 -30.96 -1.80 2.84
N VAL A 61 -30.70 -2.98 3.38
CA VAL A 61 -30.26 -3.11 4.78
C VAL A 61 -29.16 -4.15 4.89
N VAL A 62 -28.11 -3.78 5.65
CA VAL A 62 -27.00 -4.69 5.96
C VAL A 62 -27.41 -5.55 7.15
N MET A 63 -27.30 -6.88 7.02
CA MET A 63 -27.71 -7.86 8.01
C MET A 63 -26.63 -8.93 8.21
N PRO A 64 -26.56 -9.56 9.39
CA PRO A 64 -25.71 -10.74 9.58
C PRO A 64 -26.26 -11.93 8.77
N HIS A 65 -25.39 -12.76 8.21
CA HIS A 65 -25.80 -13.94 7.40
C HIS A 65 -26.83 -14.85 8.09
N GLY A 66 -26.86 -14.86 9.43
CA GLY A 66 -27.80 -15.67 10.20
C GLY A 66 -29.26 -15.46 9.82
N VAL A 67 -29.69 -14.24 9.45
CA VAL A 67 -31.04 -13.93 9.04
C VAL A 67 -31.49 -14.72 7.81
N LEU A 68 -30.55 -15.20 6.99
CA LEU A 68 -30.83 -15.94 5.75
C LEU A 68 -31.33 -17.38 6.01
N PHE A 69 -30.93 -18.00 7.13
CA PHE A 69 -31.18 -19.44 7.34
C PHE A 69 -31.67 -19.82 8.72
N ARG A 70 -31.65 -18.93 9.72
CA ARG A 70 -32.23 -19.27 11.04
C ARG A 70 -33.69 -19.66 10.91
N GLY A 71 -34.11 -20.66 11.71
CA GLY A 71 -35.47 -21.18 11.75
C GLY A 71 -36.44 -20.36 12.64
N GLY A 72 -37.60 -20.94 12.95
CA GLY A 72 -38.57 -20.33 13.84
C GLY A 72 -39.22 -19.07 13.28
N GLU A 73 -39.37 -18.04 14.12
CA GLU A 73 -40.06 -16.80 13.74
C GLU A 73 -39.32 -16.05 12.64
N GLU A 74 -37.98 -16.12 12.59
CA GLU A 74 -37.18 -15.51 11.51
C GLU A 74 -37.50 -16.19 10.16
N MET A 75 -37.64 -17.51 10.13
CA MET A 75 -38.06 -18.23 8.92
C MET A 75 -39.50 -17.82 8.51
N ARG A 76 -40.43 -17.65 9.44
CA ARG A 76 -41.80 -17.22 9.13
C ARG A 76 -41.80 -15.83 8.49
N TYR A 77 -41.07 -14.89 9.05
CA TYR A 77 -41.01 -13.55 8.48
C TYR A 77 -40.27 -13.53 7.11
N ARG A 78 -39.21 -14.29 6.97
CA ARG A 78 -38.52 -14.46 5.70
C ARG A 78 -39.41 -15.08 4.63
N SER A 79 -40.21 -16.11 4.99
CA SER A 79 -41.17 -16.71 4.08
C SER A 79 -42.26 -15.72 3.64
N HIS A 80 -42.72 -14.83 4.55
CA HIS A 80 -43.63 -13.75 4.21
C HIS A 80 -43.02 -12.79 3.20
N LEU A 81 -41.80 -12.28 3.44
CA LEU A 81 -41.13 -11.36 2.52
C LEU A 81 -41.00 -11.95 1.12
N ILE A 82 -40.73 -13.26 1.01
CA ILE A 82 -40.59 -13.97 -0.26
C ILE A 82 -41.95 -14.20 -0.91
N SER A 83 -42.94 -14.68 -0.16
CA SER A 83 -44.27 -15.00 -0.70
C SER A 83 -44.97 -13.76 -1.23
N GLU A 84 -44.94 -12.65 -0.49
CA GLU A 84 -45.46 -11.35 -0.93
C GLU A 84 -44.58 -10.70 -2.04
N GLY A 85 -43.44 -11.29 -2.36
CA GLY A 85 -42.52 -10.76 -3.35
C GLY A 85 -41.83 -9.46 -2.92
N LEU A 86 -41.79 -9.16 -1.64
CA LEU A 86 -41.12 -7.96 -1.10
C LEU A 86 -39.60 -8.07 -1.19
N LEU A 87 -39.02 -9.26 -0.92
CA LEU A 87 -37.59 -9.50 -1.06
C LEU A 87 -37.24 -9.61 -2.53
N GLU A 88 -36.48 -8.62 -3.03
CA GLU A 88 -36.05 -8.57 -4.43
C GLU A 88 -34.68 -9.20 -4.65
N CYS A 89 -33.72 -8.93 -3.74
CA CYS A 89 -32.36 -9.40 -3.90
C CYS A 89 -31.69 -9.66 -2.56
N VAL A 90 -30.80 -10.65 -2.55
CA VAL A 90 -29.88 -10.94 -1.45
C VAL A 90 -28.46 -10.87 -1.99
N VAL A 91 -27.62 -10.02 -1.39
CA VAL A 91 -26.19 -9.86 -1.76
C VAL A 91 -25.35 -10.37 -0.60
N GLY A 92 -24.51 -11.38 -0.86
CA GLY A 92 -23.50 -11.85 0.08
C GLY A 92 -22.26 -10.99 0.03
N LEU A 93 -21.79 -10.56 1.17
CA LEU A 93 -20.61 -9.74 1.32
C LEU A 93 -19.46 -10.56 1.93
N PRO A 94 -18.20 -10.17 1.67
CA PRO A 94 -17.04 -10.77 2.31
C PRO A 94 -17.09 -10.71 3.84
N GLU A 95 -16.45 -11.67 4.48
CA GLU A 95 -16.20 -11.61 5.93
C GLU A 95 -15.21 -10.48 6.26
N GLY A 96 -15.19 -10.04 7.51
CA GLY A 96 -14.22 -9.05 7.98
C GLY A 96 -14.37 -7.64 7.37
N LEU A 97 -15.53 -7.28 6.78
CA LEU A 97 -15.81 -5.92 6.29
C LEU A 97 -16.16 -4.93 7.40
N PHE A 98 -16.62 -5.40 8.55
CA PHE A 98 -17.10 -4.53 9.62
C PHE A 98 -16.22 -4.65 10.86
N TYR A 99 -15.95 -3.51 11.50
CA TYR A 99 -15.16 -3.49 12.73
C TYR A 99 -15.79 -4.32 13.84
N GLY A 100 -14.95 -5.03 14.58
CA GLY A 100 -15.37 -5.79 15.76
C GLY A 100 -16.11 -7.10 15.49
N THR A 101 -16.26 -7.52 14.23
CA THR A 101 -16.87 -8.80 13.87
C THR A 101 -16.25 -9.42 12.62
N GLY A 102 -15.89 -10.71 12.72
CA GLY A 102 -15.51 -11.53 11.56
C GLY A 102 -16.71 -12.19 10.87
N ILE A 103 -17.94 -11.94 11.32
CA ILE A 103 -19.14 -12.61 10.80
C ILE A 103 -19.44 -12.05 9.40
N PRO A 104 -19.62 -12.90 8.37
CA PRO A 104 -20.03 -12.44 7.07
C PRO A 104 -21.41 -11.77 7.12
N ALA A 105 -21.55 -10.68 6.37
CA ALA A 105 -22.78 -9.93 6.26
C ALA A 105 -23.45 -10.12 4.90
N CYS A 106 -24.71 -9.76 4.82
CA CYS A 106 -25.43 -9.69 3.55
C CYS A 106 -26.22 -8.38 3.45
N ILE A 107 -26.58 -7.99 2.24
CA ILE A 107 -27.54 -6.90 2.00
C ILE A 107 -28.85 -7.53 1.56
N LEU A 108 -29.94 -7.17 2.26
CA LEU A 108 -31.29 -7.48 1.83
C LEU A 108 -31.84 -6.26 1.09
N ILE A 109 -32.26 -6.45 -0.16
CA ILE A 109 -32.94 -5.43 -0.94
C ILE A 109 -34.42 -5.79 -1.02
N ILE A 110 -35.25 -4.93 -0.45
CA ILE A 110 -36.68 -5.05 -0.43
C ILE A 110 -37.26 -3.94 -1.30
N ASN A 111 -38.17 -4.31 -2.18
CA ASN A 111 -38.79 -3.38 -3.10
C ASN A 111 -40.30 -3.68 -3.20
N LYS A 112 -41.13 -2.74 -2.77
CA LYS A 112 -42.60 -2.86 -2.83
C LYS A 112 -43.13 -2.71 -4.25
N LYS A 113 -42.45 -1.89 -5.09
CA LYS A 113 -42.86 -1.74 -6.48
C LYS A 113 -42.72 -3.06 -7.24
N GLY A 114 -43.79 -3.52 -7.87
CA GLY A 114 -43.82 -4.77 -8.61
C GLY A 114 -43.75 -6.04 -7.75
N ALA A 115 -43.96 -5.95 -6.45
CA ALA A 115 -43.89 -7.09 -5.52
C ALA A 115 -44.84 -8.23 -5.91
N SER A 116 -46.09 -7.92 -6.25
CA SER A 116 -47.10 -8.90 -6.66
C SER A 116 -46.74 -9.71 -7.92
N GLU A 117 -45.95 -9.15 -8.78
CA GLU A 117 -45.51 -9.77 -10.05
C GLU A 117 -44.21 -10.55 -9.90
N ARG A 118 -43.46 -10.33 -8.81
CA ARG A 118 -42.13 -10.90 -8.62
C ARG A 118 -42.21 -12.40 -8.38
N LYS A 119 -41.53 -13.18 -9.23
CA LYS A 119 -41.58 -14.64 -9.26
C LYS A 119 -40.48 -15.32 -8.42
N GLY A 120 -39.54 -14.57 -7.88
CA GLY A 120 -38.43 -15.13 -7.10
C GLY A 120 -37.53 -14.06 -6.53
N VAL A 121 -36.37 -14.45 -6.06
CA VAL A 121 -35.34 -13.59 -5.46
C VAL A 121 -34.07 -13.69 -6.27
N PHE A 122 -33.40 -12.58 -6.48
CA PHE A 122 -32.10 -12.55 -7.15
C PHE A 122 -30.99 -12.67 -6.10
N PHE A 123 -30.07 -13.61 -6.31
CA PHE A 123 -28.93 -13.83 -5.40
C PHE A 123 -27.64 -13.36 -6.07
N ILE A 124 -26.83 -12.63 -5.35
CA ILE A 124 -25.48 -12.21 -5.71
C ILE A 124 -24.53 -12.69 -4.64
N ASN A 125 -23.50 -13.43 -4.99
CA ASN A 125 -22.46 -13.91 -4.07
C ASN A 125 -21.15 -13.20 -4.32
N ALA A 126 -20.90 -12.09 -3.63
CA ALA A 126 -19.69 -11.30 -3.71
C ALA A 126 -18.70 -11.59 -2.56
N ASP A 127 -18.89 -12.70 -1.83
CA ASP A 127 -18.13 -13.00 -0.60
C ASP A 127 -16.62 -13.24 -0.82
N ARG A 128 -16.17 -13.39 -2.08
CA ARG A 128 -14.76 -13.62 -2.44
C ARG A 128 -14.13 -12.46 -3.21
N GLU A 129 -14.88 -11.39 -3.46
CA GLU A 129 -14.40 -10.25 -4.23
C GLU A 129 -14.14 -9.08 -3.27
N TYR A 130 -12.88 -8.93 -2.86
CA TYR A 130 -12.41 -7.89 -1.94
C TYR A 130 -10.89 -7.77 -1.97
N LYS A 131 -10.39 -6.73 -1.35
CA LYS A 131 -8.97 -6.59 -1.02
C LYS A 131 -8.77 -6.95 0.45
N GLU A 132 -7.87 -7.89 0.71
CA GLU A 132 -7.47 -8.19 2.09
C GLU A 132 -6.77 -6.98 2.72
N GLY A 133 -7.14 -6.66 3.95
CA GLY A 133 -6.52 -5.64 4.75
C GLY A 133 -6.01 -6.19 6.07
N LYS A 134 -5.04 -5.54 6.67
CA LYS A 134 -4.40 -6.00 7.93
C LYS A 134 -5.41 -6.16 9.08
N ASN A 135 -6.38 -5.27 9.19
CA ASN A 135 -7.38 -5.25 10.28
C ASN A 135 -8.81 -5.45 9.76
N GLN A 136 -9.06 -5.20 8.49
CA GLN A 136 -10.38 -5.19 7.90
C GLN A 136 -10.26 -5.39 6.38
N ASN A 137 -11.15 -6.21 5.81
CA ASN A 137 -11.27 -6.37 4.38
C ASN A 137 -11.99 -5.16 3.76
N ILE A 138 -11.70 -4.86 2.52
CA ILE A 138 -12.21 -3.67 1.83
C ILE A 138 -12.81 -4.09 0.49
N LEU A 139 -14.04 -3.66 0.22
CA LEU A 139 -14.62 -3.73 -1.12
C LEU A 139 -13.91 -2.70 -2.01
N ARG A 140 -13.36 -3.17 -3.13
CA ARG A 140 -12.74 -2.30 -4.12
C ARG A 140 -13.83 -1.62 -4.97
N PRO A 141 -13.52 -0.54 -5.67
CA PRO A 141 -14.49 0.12 -6.57
C PRO A 141 -15.12 -0.83 -7.59
N GLU A 142 -14.32 -1.75 -8.16
CA GLU A 142 -14.82 -2.77 -9.09
C GLU A 142 -15.80 -3.75 -8.43
N ASP A 143 -15.61 -4.11 -7.17
CA ASP A 143 -16.50 -5.02 -6.44
C ASP A 143 -17.87 -4.37 -6.23
N VAL A 144 -17.88 -3.09 -5.82
CA VAL A 144 -19.10 -2.29 -5.64
C VAL A 144 -19.82 -2.09 -6.97
N GLU A 145 -19.08 -1.74 -8.02
CA GLU A 145 -19.65 -1.55 -9.37
C GLU A 145 -20.22 -2.85 -9.93
N LYS A 146 -19.54 -3.97 -9.72
CA LYS A 146 -20.02 -5.29 -10.15
C LYS A 146 -21.33 -5.66 -9.46
N ILE A 147 -21.41 -5.52 -8.13
CA ILE A 147 -22.64 -5.76 -7.38
C ILE A 147 -23.77 -4.90 -7.91
N SER A 148 -23.51 -3.60 -8.08
CA SER A 148 -24.50 -2.62 -8.51
C SER A 148 -24.99 -2.90 -9.95
N TYR A 149 -24.06 -3.13 -10.87
CA TYR A 149 -24.37 -3.40 -12.28
C TYR A 149 -25.14 -4.71 -12.46
N VAL A 150 -24.71 -5.78 -11.77
CA VAL A 150 -25.37 -7.09 -11.80
C VAL A 150 -26.77 -7.01 -11.19
N TYR A 151 -26.94 -6.28 -10.09
CA TYR A 151 -28.25 -6.04 -9.49
C TYR A 151 -29.18 -5.26 -10.40
N LEU A 152 -28.73 -4.14 -10.97
CA LEU A 152 -29.55 -3.27 -11.81
C LEU A 152 -29.99 -3.94 -13.10
N ASN A 153 -29.11 -4.74 -13.71
CA ASN A 153 -29.38 -5.42 -14.97
C ASN A 153 -29.92 -6.85 -14.80
N LYS A 154 -30.06 -7.35 -13.56
CA LYS A 154 -30.48 -8.72 -13.22
C LYS A 154 -29.68 -9.77 -14.02
N ARG A 155 -28.36 -9.51 -14.17
CA ARG A 155 -27.47 -10.35 -14.98
C ARG A 155 -27.08 -11.60 -14.22
N GLU A 156 -27.43 -12.77 -14.75
CA GLU A 156 -26.95 -14.05 -14.21
C GLU A 156 -25.52 -14.32 -14.66
N ILE A 157 -24.66 -14.60 -13.71
CA ILE A 157 -23.24 -14.91 -13.92
C ILE A 157 -22.90 -16.18 -13.14
N GLU A 158 -22.33 -17.15 -13.84
CA GLU A 158 -21.92 -18.42 -13.22
C GLU A 158 -21.03 -18.17 -11.98
N LYS A 159 -21.33 -18.88 -10.89
CA LYS A 159 -20.65 -18.76 -9.59
C LYS A 159 -20.70 -17.37 -8.92
N TYR A 160 -21.48 -16.42 -9.46
CA TYR A 160 -21.59 -15.07 -8.92
C TYR A 160 -23.04 -14.63 -8.67
N SER A 161 -23.95 -14.86 -9.61
CA SER A 161 -25.33 -14.40 -9.46
C SER A 161 -26.34 -15.31 -10.16
N ARG A 162 -27.51 -15.48 -9.52
CA ARG A 162 -28.57 -16.34 -10.05
C ARG A 162 -29.95 -15.86 -9.59
N PHE A 163 -30.95 -15.97 -10.46
CA PHE A 163 -32.36 -15.84 -10.12
C PHE A 163 -32.87 -17.17 -9.57
N VAL A 164 -33.56 -17.14 -8.43
CA VAL A 164 -34.14 -18.33 -7.77
C VAL A 164 -35.63 -18.14 -7.60
N SER A 165 -36.41 -19.07 -8.13
CA SER A 165 -37.87 -18.99 -8.10
C SER A 165 -38.46 -19.16 -6.71
N LYS A 166 -39.70 -18.65 -6.49
CA LYS A 166 -40.44 -18.87 -5.21
C LYS A 166 -40.65 -20.36 -4.91
N GLU A 167 -40.87 -21.18 -5.95
CA GLU A 167 -41.07 -22.63 -5.85
C GLU A 167 -39.82 -23.33 -5.34
N GLU A 168 -38.64 -22.95 -5.88
CA GLU A 168 -37.36 -23.48 -5.42
C GLU A 168 -37.08 -23.07 -3.97
N LEU A 169 -37.25 -21.78 -3.65
CA LEU A 169 -37.11 -21.29 -2.26
C LEU A 169 -38.05 -21.97 -1.27
N LYS A 170 -39.28 -22.26 -1.68
CA LYS A 170 -40.27 -22.98 -0.86
C LYS A 170 -39.83 -24.43 -0.59
N LYS A 171 -39.29 -25.14 -1.59
CA LYS A 171 -38.72 -26.48 -1.43
C LYS A 171 -37.59 -26.51 -0.41
N GLU A 172 -36.80 -25.46 -0.36
CA GLU A 172 -35.68 -25.27 0.59
C GLU A 172 -36.14 -24.62 1.91
N ASN A 173 -37.42 -24.66 2.26
CA ASN A 173 -38.00 -24.05 3.47
C ASN A 173 -37.64 -22.56 3.61
N TYR A 174 -37.66 -21.84 2.50
CA TYR A 174 -37.28 -20.41 2.43
C TYR A 174 -35.91 -20.10 3.03
N ASN A 175 -35.00 -21.05 2.96
CA ASN A 175 -33.62 -20.85 3.32
C ASN A 175 -32.93 -20.03 2.22
N CYS A 176 -32.42 -18.86 2.57
CA CYS A 176 -31.75 -17.94 1.64
C CYS A 176 -30.23 -18.01 1.78
N ASN A 177 -29.65 -19.10 2.31
CA ASN A 177 -28.20 -19.25 2.33
C ASN A 177 -27.66 -19.19 0.88
N ILE A 178 -26.86 -18.18 0.60
CA ILE A 178 -26.47 -17.80 -0.75
C ILE A 178 -25.72 -18.95 -1.46
N ARG A 179 -24.82 -19.64 -0.75
CA ARG A 179 -24.02 -20.74 -1.31
C ARG A 179 -24.85 -21.95 -1.76
N ARG A 180 -26.10 -22.07 -1.33
CA ARG A 180 -27.04 -23.09 -1.86
C ARG A 180 -27.41 -22.84 -3.31
N TYR A 181 -27.43 -21.59 -3.73
CA TYR A 181 -27.90 -21.15 -5.04
C TYR A 181 -26.77 -20.66 -5.93
N VAL A 182 -25.75 -20.10 -5.31
CA VAL A 182 -24.57 -19.53 -5.99
C VAL A 182 -23.32 -20.03 -5.27
N ASP A 183 -22.85 -21.21 -5.64
CA ASP A 183 -21.63 -21.79 -5.08
C ASP A 183 -20.40 -21.28 -5.87
N ASN A 184 -19.61 -20.46 -5.20
CA ASN A 184 -18.35 -19.92 -5.72
C ASN A 184 -17.13 -20.59 -5.08
N THR A 185 -17.28 -21.77 -4.51
CA THR A 185 -16.16 -22.54 -3.94
C THR A 185 -15.13 -22.81 -5.03
N PRO A 186 -13.84 -22.50 -4.81
CA PRO A 186 -12.79 -22.84 -5.76
C PRO A 186 -12.74 -24.36 -5.95
N PRO A 187 -12.39 -24.82 -7.16
CA PRO A 187 -12.08 -26.23 -7.35
C PRO A 187 -10.94 -26.65 -6.43
N ALA A 188 -10.95 -27.92 -6.02
CA ALA A 188 -9.85 -28.48 -5.25
C ALA A 188 -8.53 -28.33 -6.04
N GLU A 189 -7.45 -28.03 -5.33
CA GLU A 189 -6.13 -27.92 -5.94
C GLU A 189 -5.69 -29.27 -6.50
N ASN A 190 -5.30 -29.30 -7.77
CA ASN A 190 -4.80 -30.50 -8.39
C ASN A 190 -3.43 -30.87 -7.78
N GLN A 191 -3.24 -32.14 -7.48
CA GLN A 191 -1.97 -32.69 -7.02
C GLN A 191 -1.51 -33.77 -8.00
N ASP A 192 -0.30 -33.67 -8.51
CA ASP A 192 0.30 -34.64 -9.40
C ASP A 192 1.45 -35.37 -8.69
N VAL A 193 1.20 -36.63 -8.33
CA VAL A 193 2.17 -37.43 -7.58
C VAL A 193 3.45 -37.67 -8.38
N TYR A 194 3.34 -37.86 -9.70
CA TYR A 194 4.49 -38.05 -10.55
C TYR A 194 5.39 -36.82 -10.59
N ALA A 195 4.79 -35.64 -10.75
CA ALA A 195 5.51 -34.36 -10.74
C ALA A 195 6.23 -34.12 -9.41
N HIS A 196 5.60 -34.44 -8.28
CA HIS A 196 6.23 -34.31 -6.96
C HIS A 196 7.38 -35.30 -6.74
N LEU A 197 7.33 -36.46 -7.36
CA LEU A 197 8.38 -37.48 -7.22
C LEU A 197 9.56 -37.24 -8.17
N HIS A 198 9.26 -36.90 -9.42
CA HIS A 198 10.23 -36.92 -10.53
C HIS A 198 10.49 -35.55 -11.15
N GLY A 199 9.73 -34.55 -10.78
CA GLY A 199 9.80 -33.23 -11.37
C GLY A 199 8.93 -33.09 -12.62
N GLY A 200 8.93 -31.89 -13.19
CA GLY A 200 8.05 -31.44 -14.26
C GLY A 200 6.77 -30.80 -13.73
N ILE A 201 6.22 -29.88 -14.50
CA ILE A 201 5.01 -29.12 -14.18
C ILE A 201 3.90 -29.69 -15.06
N PRO A 202 2.78 -30.20 -14.50
CA PRO A 202 1.68 -30.69 -15.32
C PRO A 202 1.15 -29.61 -16.26
N GLU A 203 0.96 -29.91 -17.55
CA GLU A 203 0.45 -28.96 -18.54
C GLU A 203 -0.88 -28.33 -18.09
N LYS A 204 -1.74 -29.09 -17.40
CA LYS A 204 -3.01 -28.61 -16.82
C LYS A 204 -2.85 -27.49 -15.81
N GLU A 205 -1.75 -27.43 -15.07
CA GLU A 205 -1.45 -26.32 -14.14
C GLU A 205 -1.10 -25.04 -14.91
N VAL A 206 -0.42 -25.18 -16.04
CA VAL A 206 -0.10 -24.05 -16.93
C VAL A 206 -1.34 -23.57 -17.67
N ASP A 207 -2.23 -24.49 -18.07
CA ASP A 207 -3.49 -24.15 -18.73
C ASP A 207 -4.41 -23.27 -17.88
N ILE A 208 -4.38 -23.40 -16.56
CA ILE A 208 -5.13 -22.53 -15.64
C ILE A 208 -4.72 -21.07 -15.81
N LEU A 209 -3.49 -20.81 -16.24
CA LEU A 209 -2.98 -19.45 -16.48
C LEU A 209 -3.52 -18.83 -17.77
N SER A 210 -4.24 -19.59 -18.62
CA SER A 210 -4.73 -19.13 -19.93
C SER A 210 -5.58 -17.85 -19.84
N SER A 211 -6.39 -17.70 -18.79
CA SER A 211 -7.19 -16.48 -18.55
C SER A 211 -6.34 -15.23 -18.40
N PHE A 212 -5.13 -15.36 -17.87
CA PHE A 212 -4.17 -14.26 -17.72
C PHE A 212 -3.35 -14.05 -18.99
N THR A 213 -2.99 -15.13 -19.67
CA THR A 213 -2.06 -15.08 -20.80
C THR A 213 -2.71 -14.58 -22.09
N ASN A 214 -4.00 -14.77 -22.28
CA ASN A 214 -4.75 -14.29 -23.45
C ASN A 214 -4.62 -12.77 -23.65
N CYS A 215 -4.39 -12.01 -22.59
CA CYS A 215 -4.21 -10.55 -22.64
C CYS A 215 -2.83 -10.14 -23.18
N TYR A 216 -1.84 -11.01 -23.09
CA TYR A 216 -0.43 -10.71 -23.36
C TYR A 216 0.17 -11.57 -24.50
N GLY A 217 -0.64 -12.41 -25.15
CA GLY A 217 -0.15 -13.43 -26.08
C GLY A 217 0.44 -14.61 -25.32
N ASN A 218 1.44 -15.27 -25.92
CA ASN A 218 2.02 -16.50 -25.33
C ASN A 218 3.03 -16.21 -24.20
N ILE A 219 2.65 -15.39 -23.23
CA ILE A 219 3.57 -15.01 -22.12
C ILE A 219 4.06 -16.21 -21.31
N THR A 220 3.33 -17.32 -21.30
CA THR A 220 3.76 -18.57 -20.67
C THR A 220 5.05 -19.14 -21.28
N GLU A 221 5.29 -18.93 -22.58
CA GLU A 221 6.52 -19.35 -23.28
C GLU A 221 7.76 -18.58 -22.80
N ALA A 222 7.58 -17.41 -22.16
CA ALA A 222 8.68 -16.68 -21.57
C ALA A 222 9.19 -17.31 -20.26
N VAL A 223 8.42 -18.25 -19.70
CA VAL A 223 8.66 -18.84 -18.37
C VAL A 223 8.77 -20.36 -18.44
N PHE A 224 8.00 -21.00 -19.31
CA PHE A 224 7.91 -22.46 -19.43
C PHE A 224 8.36 -22.95 -20.79
N GLU A 225 9.02 -24.10 -20.80
CA GLU A 225 9.35 -24.88 -22.00
C GLU A 225 8.75 -26.30 -21.90
N LYS A 226 8.44 -26.91 -23.04
CA LYS A 226 7.82 -28.22 -23.10
C LYS A 226 8.85 -29.30 -22.79
N GLN A 227 8.59 -30.11 -21.77
CA GLN A 227 9.41 -31.30 -21.44
C GLN A 227 8.96 -32.51 -22.23
N ASN A 228 7.64 -32.79 -22.26
CA ASN A 228 7.01 -33.88 -23.00
C ASN A 228 5.53 -33.57 -23.25
N GLU A 229 4.71 -34.54 -23.66
CA GLU A 229 3.29 -34.33 -23.96
C GLU A 229 2.44 -33.86 -22.76
N ASN A 230 2.83 -34.20 -21.53
CA ASN A 230 2.03 -33.95 -20.32
C ASN A 230 2.68 -32.97 -19.34
N TYR A 231 3.98 -32.69 -19.51
CA TYR A 231 4.75 -31.88 -18.55
C TYR A 231 5.54 -30.77 -19.22
N MET A 232 5.65 -29.66 -18.50
CA MET A 232 6.46 -28.50 -18.79
C MET A 232 7.61 -28.39 -17.80
N ASN A 233 8.64 -27.62 -18.13
CA ASN A 233 9.69 -27.18 -17.20
C ASN A 233 9.78 -25.66 -17.20
N PHE A 234 10.38 -25.10 -16.17
CA PHE A 234 10.87 -23.72 -16.26
C PHE A 234 12.01 -23.65 -17.29
N ILE A 235 12.07 -22.56 -18.05
CA ILE A 235 13.21 -22.32 -18.96
C ILE A 235 14.51 -22.20 -18.13
N LYS A 236 15.64 -22.53 -18.75
CA LYS A 236 16.96 -22.58 -18.08
C LYS A 236 17.40 -21.27 -17.40
N ASP A 237 16.88 -20.14 -17.87
CA ASP A 237 17.19 -18.82 -17.32
C ASP A 237 16.43 -18.49 -16.03
N ILE A 238 15.54 -19.39 -15.56
CA ILE A 238 14.80 -19.21 -14.31
C ILE A 238 15.39 -20.12 -13.25
N SER A 239 16.14 -19.53 -12.34
CA SER A 239 16.72 -20.18 -11.18
C SER A 239 16.11 -19.66 -9.87
N THR A 240 15.52 -18.47 -9.88
CA THR A 240 14.92 -17.81 -8.72
C THR A 240 13.56 -17.21 -9.08
N LYS A 241 12.80 -16.83 -8.04
CA LYS A 241 11.52 -16.12 -8.23
C LYS A 241 11.71 -14.72 -8.87
N ASP A 242 12.84 -14.07 -8.61
CA ASP A 242 13.13 -12.76 -9.20
C ASP A 242 13.33 -12.86 -10.72
N ASP A 243 13.84 -13.99 -11.21
CA ASP A 243 13.95 -14.24 -12.66
C ASP A 243 12.55 -14.30 -13.30
N ILE A 244 11.57 -14.92 -12.63
CA ILE A 244 10.18 -14.98 -13.09
C ILE A 244 9.63 -13.56 -13.26
N LYS A 245 9.79 -12.73 -12.24
CA LYS A 245 9.37 -11.32 -12.27
C LYS A 245 9.98 -10.58 -13.46
N THR A 246 11.30 -10.67 -13.62
CA THR A 246 12.04 -10.01 -14.69
C THR A 246 11.54 -10.44 -16.06
N LYS A 247 11.38 -11.76 -16.30
CA LYS A 247 10.90 -12.31 -17.58
C LYS A 247 9.49 -11.83 -17.92
N LEU A 248 8.57 -11.76 -16.95
CA LEU A 248 7.20 -11.31 -17.17
C LEU A 248 7.12 -9.81 -17.49
N PHE A 249 7.81 -8.97 -16.71
CA PHE A 249 7.78 -7.52 -16.91
C PHE A 249 8.55 -7.08 -18.17
N ASP A 250 9.54 -7.84 -18.60
CA ASP A 250 10.28 -7.57 -19.82
C ASP A 250 9.63 -8.15 -21.08
N TYR A 251 8.60 -8.99 -20.92
CA TYR A 251 7.95 -9.62 -22.05
C TYR A 251 7.34 -8.62 -23.04
N ALA A 252 7.63 -8.81 -24.31
CA ALA A 252 7.21 -7.88 -25.38
C ALA A 252 5.68 -7.73 -25.46
N GLY A 253 4.92 -8.81 -25.20
CA GLY A 253 3.46 -8.78 -25.19
C GLY A 253 2.87 -7.93 -24.06
N TYR A 254 3.48 -7.96 -22.88
CA TYR A 254 3.11 -7.06 -21.76
C TYR A 254 3.36 -5.59 -22.11
N LYS A 255 4.57 -5.27 -22.60
CA LYS A 255 4.94 -3.91 -23.01
C LYS A 255 4.03 -3.39 -24.14
N LYS A 256 3.70 -4.25 -25.12
CA LYS A 256 2.74 -3.93 -26.19
C LYS A 256 1.36 -3.64 -25.62
N THR A 257 0.83 -4.48 -24.75
CA THR A 257 -0.49 -4.28 -24.15
C THR A 257 -0.55 -2.96 -23.37
N ARG A 258 0.50 -2.61 -22.63
CA ARG A 258 0.61 -1.33 -21.91
C ARG A 258 0.57 -0.14 -22.88
N THR A 259 1.30 -0.20 -23.98
CA THR A 259 1.29 0.84 -25.03
C THR A 259 -0.09 0.98 -25.69
N GLU A 260 -0.80 -0.13 -25.89
CA GLU A 260 -2.17 -0.10 -26.44
C GLU A 260 -3.16 0.60 -25.50
N TYR A 261 -3.07 0.30 -24.17
CA TYR A 261 -3.90 1.02 -23.18
C TYR A 261 -3.58 2.51 -23.15
N ASP A 262 -2.30 2.90 -23.14
CA ASP A 262 -1.89 4.31 -23.18
C ASP A 262 -2.46 5.02 -24.44
N SER A 263 -2.44 4.36 -25.59
CA SER A 263 -3.03 4.89 -26.82
C SER A 263 -4.55 5.06 -26.73
N ILE A 264 -5.26 4.10 -26.13
CA ILE A 264 -6.71 4.18 -25.91
C ILE A 264 -7.02 5.34 -24.96
N LEU A 265 -6.26 5.47 -23.86
CA LEU A 265 -6.45 6.54 -22.87
C LEU A 265 -6.18 7.92 -23.46
N LYS A 266 -5.14 8.10 -24.26
CA LYS A 266 -4.83 9.36 -24.96
C LYS A 266 -5.96 9.78 -25.90
N ASN A 267 -6.49 8.84 -26.70
CA ASN A 267 -7.61 9.10 -27.61
C ASN A 267 -8.90 9.42 -26.86
N PHE A 268 -9.21 8.68 -25.81
CA PHE A 268 -10.33 8.97 -24.93
C PHE A 268 -10.20 10.37 -24.31
N TRP A 269 -9.02 10.67 -23.73
CA TRP A 269 -8.78 11.91 -23.01
C TRP A 269 -8.92 13.14 -23.90
N LYS A 270 -8.46 13.07 -25.13
CA LYS A 270 -8.66 14.14 -26.10
C LYS A 270 -10.14 14.52 -26.26
N SER A 271 -11.02 13.53 -26.38
CA SER A 271 -12.47 13.76 -26.49
C SER A 271 -13.08 14.16 -25.11
N ALA A 272 -12.55 13.64 -24.01
CA ALA A 272 -13.00 13.99 -22.67
C ALA A 272 -12.69 15.46 -22.34
N CYS A 273 -11.52 15.97 -22.72
CA CYS A 273 -11.16 17.38 -22.56
C CYS A 273 -12.15 18.33 -23.21
N GLU A 274 -12.70 17.97 -24.37
CA GLU A 274 -13.72 18.78 -25.05
C GLU A 274 -15.01 18.89 -24.22
N GLU A 275 -15.46 17.79 -23.62
CA GLU A 275 -16.65 17.79 -22.75
C GLU A 275 -16.39 18.49 -21.39
N ILE A 276 -15.24 18.20 -20.76
CA ILE A 276 -14.85 18.84 -19.50
C ILE A 276 -14.71 20.36 -19.66
N SER A 277 -14.19 20.82 -20.81
CA SER A 277 -14.02 22.25 -21.10
C SER A 277 -15.35 23.02 -21.16
N LYS A 278 -16.48 22.36 -21.38
CA LYS A 278 -17.82 22.97 -21.41
C LYS A 278 -18.43 23.14 -19.99
N LEU A 279 -17.78 22.55 -18.96
CA LEU A 279 -18.35 22.50 -17.62
C LEU A 279 -18.64 23.86 -16.98
N PRO A 280 -17.82 24.91 -17.15
CA PRO A 280 -18.16 26.25 -16.64
C PRO A 280 -19.46 26.82 -17.20
N ASP A 281 -19.80 26.47 -18.47
CA ASP A 281 -21.00 26.95 -19.16
C ASP A 281 -22.23 26.12 -18.81
N THR A 282 -22.07 24.77 -18.75
CA THR A 282 -23.16 23.83 -18.50
C THR A 282 -23.56 23.70 -17.04
N GLN A 283 -22.59 23.85 -16.13
CA GLN A 283 -22.71 23.71 -14.67
C GLN A 283 -23.30 22.36 -14.20
N ASP A 284 -23.44 21.38 -15.09
CA ASP A 284 -24.02 20.06 -14.80
C ASP A 284 -22.94 18.99 -14.68
N VAL A 285 -22.42 18.82 -13.44
CA VAL A 285 -21.40 17.82 -13.11
C VAL A 285 -21.92 16.40 -13.30
N TYR A 286 -23.20 16.13 -13.03
CA TYR A 286 -23.76 14.78 -13.13
C TYR A 286 -23.92 14.32 -14.58
N ASP A 287 -24.38 15.20 -15.46
CA ASP A 287 -24.45 14.90 -16.90
C ASP A 287 -23.04 14.67 -17.47
N LEU A 288 -22.08 15.51 -17.09
CA LEU A 288 -20.68 15.31 -17.49
C LEU A 288 -20.16 13.93 -17.05
N GLN A 289 -20.31 13.57 -15.77
CA GLN A 289 -19.87 12.25 -15.26
C GLN A 289 -20.50 11.09 -16.03
N LYS A 290 -21.80 11.18 -16.33
CA LYS A 290 -22.51 10.16 -17.10
C LYS A 290 -22.00 10.06 -18.55
N LYS A 291 -21.74 11.18 -19.20
CA LYS A 291 -21.15 11.23 -20.55
C LYS A 291 -19.75 10.62 -20.56
N LEU A 292 -18.87 11.04 -19.64
CA LEU A 292 -17.52 10.53 -19.53
C LEU A 292 -17.50 9.02 -19.28
N THR A 293 -18.36 8.51 -18.39
CA THR A 293 -18.50 7.06 -18.14
C THR A 293 -18.91 6.30 -19.41
N SER A 294 -19.87 6.82 -20.17
CA SER A 294 -20.29 6.22 -21.44
C SER A 294 -19.16 6.22 -22.48
N MET A 295 -18.44 7.33 -22.60
CA MET A 295 -17.30 7.46 -23.53
C MET A 295 -16.16 6.50 -23.17
N PHE A 296 -15.80 6.41 -21.88
CA PHE A 296 -14.75 5.53 -21.40
C PHE A 296 -15.08 4.05 -21.63
N SER A 297 -16.29 3.63 -21.26
CA SER A 297 -16.78 2.26 -21.52
C SER A 297 -16.72 1.89 -23.00
N LYS A 298 -17.11 2.81 -23.90
CA LYS A 298 -17.04 2.60 -25.37
C LYS A 298 -15.59 2.54 -25.88
N ALA A 299 -14.67 3.29 -25.28
CA ALA A 299 -13.27 3.28 -25.68
C ALA A 299 -12.61 1.93 -25.36
N LEU A 300 -12.86 1.39 -24.17
CA LEU A 300 -12.31 0.10 -23.72
C LEU A 300 -13.01 -1.12 -24.36
N ALA A 301 -14.31 -1.04 -24.65
CA ALA A 301 -15.06 -2.14 -25.28
C ALA A 301 -14.51 -2.58 -26.64
N LYS A 302 -13.69 -1.76 -27.29
CA LYS A 302 -13.05 -2.07 -28.57
C LYS A 302 -11.82 -2.96 -28.45
N LYS A 303 -11.27 -3.11 -27.24
CA LYS A 303 -10.06 -3.91 -27.02
C LYS A 303 -10.41 -5.38 -26.99
N GLN A 304 -9.75 -6.16 -27.84
CA GLN A 304 -9.81 -7.62 -27.79
C GLN A 304 -8.94 -8.13 -26.65
N ASN A 305 -9.42 -9.14 -25.93
CA ASN A 305 -8.74 -9.73 -24.78
C ASN A 305 -8.27 -8.66 -23.77
N PRO A 306 -9.18 -7.91 -23.16
CA PRO A 306 -8.82 -6.83 -22.25
C PRO A 306 -8.20 -7.41 -20.95
N VAL A 307 -7.25 -6.69 -20.40
CA VAL A 307 -6.67 -6.99 -19.06
C VAL A 307 -7.67 -6.64 -17.96
N LEU A 308 -8.33 -5.48 -18.10
CA LEU A 308 -9.41 -5.09 -17.21
C LEU A 308 -10.72 -5.62 -17.77
N ASP A 309 -11.45 -6.37 -16.96
CA ASP A 309 -12.81 -6.75 -17.30
C ASP A 309 -13.76 -5.55 -17.29
N GLU A 310 -15.02 -5.76 -17.68
CA GLU A 310 -16.04 -4.71 -17.74
C GLU A 310 -16.22 -4.02 -16.37
N TYR A 311 -16.17 -4.78 -15.28
CA TYR A 311 -16.42 -4.27 -13.93
C TYR A 311 -15.20 -3.52 -13.38
N GLN A 312 -14.01 -4.04 -13.61
CA GLN A 312 -12.76 -3.36 -13.25
C GLN A 312 -12.64 -2.03 -13.99
N SER A 313 -12.93 -2.01 -15.27
CA SER A 313 -12.91 -0.78 -16.07
C SER A 313 -13.91 0.26 -15.55
N ARG A 314 -15.13 -0.17 -15.22
CA ARG A 314 -16.17 0.71 -14.69
C ARG A 314 -15.84 1.19 -13.29
N GLY A 315 -15.38 0.30 -12.42
CA GLY A 315 -15.02 0.63 -11.03
C GLY A 315 -13.83 1.59 -10.93
N ALA A 316 -12.76 1.32 -11.69
CA ALA A 316 -11.61 2.22 -11.78
C ALA A 316 -12.02 3.63 -12.22
N PHE A 317 -12.88 3.72 -13.23
CA PHE A 317 -13.33 5.01 -13.74
C PHE A 317 -14.34 5.70 -12.81
N ALA A 318 -15.21 4.94 -12.15
CA ALA A 318 -16.15 5.48 -11.16
C ALA A 318 -15.40 6.09 -9.96
N GLN A 319 -14.37 5.43 -9.46
CA GLN A 319 -13.51 5.96 -8.40
C GLN A 319 -12.78 7.23 -8.86
N TYR A 320 -12.19 7.19 -10.04
CA TYR A 320 -11.53 8.34 -10.63
C TYR A 320 -12.46 9.57 -10.73
N LEU A 321 -13.72 9.38 -11.17
CA LEU A 321 -14.70 10.45 -11.24
C LEU A 321 -15.14 10.95 -9.86
N GLU A 322 -15.25 10.07 -8.86
CA GLU A 322 -15.59 10.47 -7.50
C GLU A 322 -14.46 11.29 -6.86
N ASP A 323 -13.21 10.92 -7.10
CA ASP A 323 -12.02 11.66 -6.63
C ASP A 323 -11.95 13.06 -7.26
N LEU A 324 -12.39 13.23 -8.51
CA LEU A 324 -12.43 14.52 -9.20
C LEU A 324 -13.73 15.31 -9.01
N LYS A 325 -14.70 14.78 -8.29
CA LYS A 325 -16.02 15.38 -8.16
C LYS A 325 -16.01 16.76 -7.50
N SER A 326 -15.14 16.96 -6.52
CA SER A 326 -14.95 18.28 -5.88
C SER A 326 -14.37 19.29 -6.86
N ASP A 327 -13.39 18.86 -7.66
CA ASP A 327 -12.72 19.69 -8.65
C ASP A 327 -13.70 20.10 -9.76
N PHE A 328 -14.51 19.16 -10.26
CA PHE A 328 -15.56 19.45 -11.22
C PHE A 328 -16.62 20.42 -10.69
N LYS A 329 -17.03 20.28 -9.42
CA LYS A 329 -17.96 21.23 -8.78
C LYS A 329 -17.35 22.63 -8.68
N SER A 330 -16.07 22.73 -8.37
CA SER A 330 -15.36 24.00 -8.29
C SER A 330 -15.23 24.65 -9.67
N ILE A 331 -14.88 23.86 -10.71
CA ILE A 331 -14.81 24.32 -12.09
C ILE A 331 -16.19 24.79 -12.59
N ALA A 332 -17.25 24.07 -12.26
CA ALA A 332 -18.63 24.45 -12.61
C ALA A 332 -19.07 25.77 -11.96
N ALA A 333 -18.64 26.02 -10.71
CA ALA A 333 -19.05 27.20 -9.93
C ALA A 333 -18.22 28.45 -10.22
N SER A 334 -16.91 28.31 -10.42
CA SER A 334 -15.95 29.42 -10.47
C SER A 334 -15.04 29.43 -11.71
N GLY A 335 -15.23 28.49 -12.64
CA GLY A 335 -14.38 28.34 -13.81
C GLY A 335 -12.98 27.78 -13.46
N TRP A 336 -12.10 27.93 -14.43
CA TRP A 336 -10.73 27.42 -14.34
C TRP A 336 -9.87 28.36 -13.49
N ASN A 337 -9.38 27.87 -12.37
CA ASN A 337 -8.49 28.67 -11.54
C ASN A 337 -7.36 27.81 -10.93
N ALA A 338 -6.24 28.47 -10.65
CA ALA A 338 -5.04 27.81 -10.18
C ALA A 338 -5.13 27.24 -8.74
N THR A 339 -6.22 27.52 -8.00
CA THR A 339 -6.42 26.97 -6.64
C THR A 339 -6.70 25.46 -6.65
N LEU A 340 -7.11 24.92 -7.79
CA LEU A 340 -7.32 23.48 -8.00
C LEU A 340 -6.03 22.71 -8.31
N ILE A 341 -4.93 23.42 -8.54
CA ILE A 341 -3.65 22.82 -8.88
C ILE A 341 -2.87 22.54 -7.58
N PRO A 342 -2.45 21.31 -7.31
CA PRO A 342 -1.59 20.98 -6.18
C PRO A 342 -0.30 21.82 -6.16
N ASP A 343 0.18 22.15 -4.97
CA ASP A 343 1.41 22.94 -4.80
C ASP A 343 2.61 22.31 -5.48
N GLU A 344 2.72 20.97 -5.44
CA GLU A 344 3.79 20.23 -6.08
C GLU A 344 3.86 20.50 -7.59
N ILE A 345 2.72 20.44 -8.26
CA ILE A 345 2.64 20.69 -9.73
C ILE A 345 2.95 22.15 -10.07
N ILE A 346 2.49 23.08 -9.23
CA ILE A 346 2.83 24.51 -9.39
C ILE A 346 4.33 24.71 -9.24
N LEU A 347 4.95 24.12 -8.23
CA LEU A 347 6.38 24.20 -8.01
C LEU A 347 7.17 23.56 -9.14
N GLU A 348 6.75 22.39 -9.63
CA GLU A 348 7.36 21.73 -10.78
C GLU A 348 7.31 22.58 -12.05
N SER A 349 6.18 23.27 -12.28
CA SER A 349 6.01 24.07 -13.50
C SER A 349 6.65 25.45 -13.43
N GLN A 350 6.74 26.07 -12.23
CA GLN A 350 7.12 27.48 -12.07
C GLN A 350 8.40 27.69 -11.22
N ALA A 351 8.87 26.65 -10.51
CA ALA A 351 10.01 26.73 -9.59
C ALA A 351 10.85 25.44 -9.61
N ALA A 352 10.97 24.83 -10.79
CA ALA A 352 11.68 23.54 -10.98
C ALA A 352 13.13 23.60 -10.48
N ASP A 353 13.80 24.73 -10.68
CA ASP A 353 15.17 25.00 -10.22
C ASP A 353 15.31 24.91 -8.69
N ILE A 354 14.31 25.40 -7.95
CA ILE A 354 14.29 25.31 -6.48
C ILE A 354 14.11 23.87 -6.02
N LEU A 355 13.23 23.12 -6.69
CA LEU A 355 13.01 21.71 -6.39
C LEU A 355 14.24 20.85 -6.70
N GLU A 356 14.94 21.13 -7.80
CA GLU A 356 16.17 20.44 -8.17
C GLU A 356 17.28 20.68 -7.14
N GLN A 357 17.49 21.95 -6.76
CA GLN A 357 18.44 22.29 -5.70
C GLN A 357 18.08 21.65 -4.34
N LEU A 358 16.80 21.59 -4.01
CA LEU A 358 16.34 20.90 -2.80
C LEU A 358 16.62 19.40 -2.84
N LYS A 359 16.40 18.78 -4.01
CA LYS A 359 16.69 17.35 -4.25
C LYS A 359 18.19 17.06 -4.14
N GLU A 360 19.03 17.90 -4.74
CA GLU A 360 20.49 17.77 -4.64
C GLU A 360 20.98 17.90 -3.20
N LYS A 361 20.46 18.90 -2.45
CA LYS A 361 20.81 19.07 -1.04
C LYS A 361 20.37 17.89 -0.18
N LYS A 362 19.20 17.33 -0.44
CA LYS A 362 18.73 16.12 0.25
C LYS A 362 19.61 14.92 -0.06
N ALA A 363 19.92 14.68 -1.33
CA ALA A 363 20.77 13.60 -1.75
C ALA A 363 22.17 13.69 -1.10
N ARG A 364 22.75 14.91 -1.07
CA ARG A 364 24.05 15.14 -0.44
C ARG A 364 24.02 14.91 1.08
N ARG A 365 22.96 15.38 1.75
CA ARG A 365 22.77 15.12 3.20
C ARG A 365 22.63 13.62 3.47
N ASP A 366 21.88 12.90 2.64
CA ASP A 366 21.62 11.48 2.84
C ASP A 366 22.90 10.66 2.57
N GLU A 367 23.72 11.04 1.60
CA GLU A 367 25.07 10.48 1.38
C GLU A 367 25.97 10.64 2.64
N ILE A 368 25.92 11.83 3.26
CA ILE A 368 26.69 12.07 4.49
C ILE A 368 26.12 11.25 5.65
N ASN A 369 24.80 11.13 5.75
CA ASN A 369 24.14 10.32 6.77
C ASN A 369 24.54 8.84 6.64
N GLU A 370 24.53 8.27 5.44
CA GLU A 370 24.93 6.90 5.17
C GLU A 370 26.36 6.63 5.68
N LYS A 371 27.31 7.53 5.43
CA LYS A 371 28.68 7.41 5.94
C LYS A 371 28.73 7.36 7.46
N PHE A 372 27.94 8.19 8.16
CA PHE A 372 27.87 8.17 9.63
C PHE A 372 27.11 6.95 10.16
N GLU A 373 26.10 6.45 9.45
CA GLU A 373 25.35 5.24 9.81
C GLU A 373 26.21 3.98 9.68
N GLU A 374 27.06 3.89 8.66
CA GLU A 374 28.00 2.77 8.48
C GLU A 374 28.93 2.57 9.69
N VAL A 375 29.39 3.67 10.30
CA VAL A 375 30.28 3.61 11.47
C VAL A 375 29.54 3.61 12.81
N ALA A 376 28.23 3.87 12.81
CA ALA A 376 27.44 3.94 14.06
C ALA A 376 27.40 2.61 14.81
N LYS A 377 27.60 1.47 14.13
CA LYS A 377 27.70 0.15 14.77
C LYS A 377 28.84 0.05 15.80
N PHE A 378 29.91 0.83 15.61
CA PHE A 378 31.06 0.85 16.53
C PHE A 378 30.84 1.73 17.77
N ASP A 379 29.70 2.45 17.84
CA ASP A 379 29.28 3.18 19.03
C ASP A 379 28.61 2.25 20.06
N ASP A 380 28.22 1.03 19.66
CA ASP A 380 27.61 0.04 20.54
C ASP A 380 28.67 -0.75 21.30
N ASP A 381 28.50 -0.85 22.63
CA ASP A 381 29.43 -1.57 23.50
C ASP A 381 29.35 -3.12 23.31
N GLU A 382 28.32 -3.62 22.60
CA GLU A 382 28.17 -5.03 22.24
C GLU A 382 28.84 -5.40 20.90
N CYS A 383 29.44 -4.44 20.18
CA CYS A 383 30.14 -4.68 18.93
C CYS A 383 31.51 -5.30 19.19
N ASP A 384 31.71 -6.55 18.76
CA ASP A 384 33.00 -7.28 18.88
C ASP A 384 34.03 -6.90 17.81
N GLU A 385 33.67 -6.05 16.83
CA GLU A 385 34.55 -5.62 15.74
C GLU A 385 35.38 -4.38 16.19
N GLU A 386 36.70 -4.41 15.95
CA GLU A 386 37.54 -3.23 16.14
C GLU A 386 37.36 -2.26 14.97
N PHE A 387 37.27 -0.94 15.26
CA PHE A 387 37.18 0.08 14.25
C PHE A 387 38.52 0.30 13.56
N ASP A 388 38.58 0.12 12.25
CA ASP A 388 39.74 0.36 11.41
C ASP A 388 39.64 1.75 10.76
N GLU A 389 40.53 2.66 11.17
CA GLU A 389 40.57 4.05 10.68
C GLU A 389 40.88 4.17 9.18
N ASP A 390 41.53 3.18 8.58
CA ASP A 390 41.90 3.19 7.16
C ASP A 390 40.77 2.71 6.23
N LEU A 391 39.73 2.11 6.81
CA LEU A 391 38.62 1.54 6.05
C LEU A 391 37.43 2.49 5.90
N TYR A 392 37.29 3.47 6.77
CA TYR A 392 36.14 4.38 6.80
C TYR A 392 36.52 5.84 6.67
N ASP A 393 35.72 6.59 5.92
CA ASP A 393 35.92 8.02 5.70
C ASP A 393 35.61 8.90 6.92
N VAL A 394 34.82 8.38 7.87
CA VAL A 394 34.36 9.10 9.07
C VAL A 394 34.52 8.26 10.32
N PHE A 395 34.59 8.92 11.48
CA PHE A 395 34.74 8.28 12.77
C PHE A 395 33.42 8.08 13.52
N PRO A 396 33.25 6.98 14.27
CA PRO A 396 32.17 6.80 15.24
C PRO A 396 32.16 7.93 16.28
N LYS A 397 30.99 8.22 16.84
CA LYS A 397 30.84 9.26 17.87
C LYS A 397 31.71 9.00 19.09
N LYS A 398 31.86 7.73 19.51
CA LYS A 398 32.67 7.30 20.64
C LYS A 398 34.12 7.70 20.42
N ILE A 399 34.70 7.33 19.29
CA ILE A 399 36.11 7.64 18.93
C ILE A 399 36.30 9.16 18.75
N THR A 400 35.38 9.81 18.06
CA THR A 400 35.40 11.28 17.90
C THR A 400 35.41 11.98 19.26
N LYS A 401 34.63 11.49 20.23
CA LYS A 401 34.60 12.03 21.58
C LYS A 401 35.93 11.78 22.32
N GLU A 402 36.47 10.57 22.22
CA GLU A 402 37.77 10.22 22.83
C GLU A 402 38.90 11.13 22.33
N TYR A 403 38.98 11.38 21.03
CA TYR A 403 39.94 12.33 20.46
C TYR A 403 39.73 13.77 20.95
N LYS A 404 38.48 14.24 21.07
CA LYS A 404 38.15 15.58 21.58
C LYS A 404 38.50 15.72 23.08
N ASP A 405 38.26 14.70 23.88
CA ASP A 405 38.61 14.67 25.31
C ASP A 405 40.13 14.64 25.46
N THR A 406 40.86 13.79 24.72
CA THR A 406 42.33 13.75 24.67
C THR A 406 42.93 15.13 24.32
N LYS A 407 42.41 15.78 23.29
CA LYS A 407 42.83 17.14 22.92
C LYS A 407 42.63 18.15 24.03
N LYS A 408 41.53 18.06 24.79
CA LYS A 408 41.22 18.93 25.92
C LYS A 408 42.24 18.74 27.05
N ASP A 409 42.63 17.49 27.35
CA ASP A 409 43.61 17.16 28.37
C ASP A 409 45.01 17.64 27.97
N LEU A 410 45.42 17.43 26.71
CA LEU A 410 46.66 17.94 26.15
C LEU A 410 46.74 19.46 26.27
N ASN A 411 45.66 20.16 25.92
CA ASN A 411 45.58 21.62 26.05
C ASN A 411 45.72 22.08 27.49
N THR A 412 45.21 21.32 28.45
CA THR A 412 45.34 21.61 29.89
C THR A 412 46.80 21.45 30.36
N GLN A 413 47.49 20.39 29.89
CA GLN A 413 48.90 20.15 30.15
C GLN A 413 49.78 21.25 29.53
N ILE A 414 49.48 21.66 28.27
CA ILE A 414 50.20 22.76 27.61
C ILE A 414 50.05 24.07 28.41
N LYS A 415 48.88 24.39 28.89
CA LYS A 415 48.65 25.59 29.73
C LYS A 415 49.47 25.55 31.03
N ALA A 416 49.55 24.39 31.69
CA ALA A 416 50.35 24.19 32.91
C ALA A 416 51.85 24.35 32.62
N LEU A 417 52.36 23.73 31.54
CA LEU A 417 53.74 23.82 31.15
C LEU A 417 54.15 25.25 30.73
N LYS A 418 53.31 25.94 29.94
CA LYS A 418 53.53 27.36 29.59
C LYS A 418 53.62 28.25 30.81
N LYS A 419 52.76 27.99 31.83
CA LYS A 419 52.86 28.70 33.10
C LYS A 419 54.16 28.41 33.82
N SER A 420 54.57 27.13 33.93
CA SER A 420 55.83 26.71 34.55
C SER A 420 57.04 27.35 33.84
N VAL A 421 57.09 27.37 32.50
CA VAL A 421 58.16 28.04 31.74
C VAL A 421 58.24 29.51 32.11
N LYS A 422 57.07 30.22 32.10
CA LYS A 422 57.01 31.64 32.43
C LYS A 422 57.44 31.93 33.87
N ASP A 423 57.05 31.10 34.82
CA ASP A 423 57.41 31.23 36.24
C ASP A 423 58.93 31.01 36.40
N ASN A 424 59.49 30.00 35.72
CA ASN A 424 60.95 29.74 35.77
C ASN A 424 61.76 30.84 35.08
N GLU A 425 61.30 31.40 33.97
CA GLU A 425 61.91 32.60 33.36
C GLU A 425 61.90 33.79 34.28
N GLY A 426 60.76 33.99 35.03
CA GLY A 426 60.67 35.02 36.04
C GLY A 426 61.68 34.84 37.18
N ARG A 427 61.86 33.56 37.65
CA ARG A 427 62.85 33.22 38.66
C ARG A 427 64.29 33.44 38.17
N ILE A 428 64.61 33.05 36.95
CA ILE A 428 65.93 33.31 36.36
C ILE A 428 66.22 34.81 36.30
N LYS A 429 65.24 35.65 35.88
CA LYS A 429 65.40 37.09 35.89
C LYS A 429 65.62 37.69 37.28
N ALA A 430 64.99 37.13 38.31
CA ALA A 430 65.19 37.52 39.72
C ALA A 430 66.58 37.13 40.18
N TYR A 431 67.03 35.90 39.95
CA TYR A 431 68.38 35.40 40.27
C TYR A 431 69.48 36.14 39.54
N LYS A 432 69.31 36.50 38.28
CA LYS A 432 70.27 37.32 37.49
C LYS A 432 70.37 38.78 38.03
N LYS A 433 69.39 39.28 38.77
CA LYS A 433 69.42 40.62 39.43
C LYS A 433 70.06 40.61 40.81
N ASP A 434 70.06 39.48 41.47
CA ASP A 434 70.67 39.34 42.78
C ASP A 434 72.19 39.09 42.71
N LYS A 435 73.00 40.15 42.98
CA LYS A 435 74.45 40.15 42.93
C LYS A 435 75.10 39.66 44.23
N SER A 436 74.32 39.25 45.21
CA SER A 436 74.84 38.89 46.54
C SER A 436 75.21 37.43 46.76
N SER A 437 74.85 36.54 45.80
CA SER A 437 75.13 35.09 45.86
C SER A 437 75.45 34.53 44.48
N ASP A 438 76.31 33.47 44.46
CA ASP A 438 76.59 32.73 43.23
C ASP A 438 75.39 31.82 42.85
N ASN A 439 74.50 32.30 41.99
CA ASN A 439 73.29 31.61 41.58
C ASN A 439 73.48 30.83 40.25
N SER A 440 74.72 30.68 39.78
CA SER A 440 75.02 30.12 38.41
C SER A 440 74.46 28.69 38.23
N LYS A 441 74.57 27.86 39.28
CA LYS A 441 74.04 26.47 39.24
C LYS A 441 72.51 26.41 39.18
N ILE A 442 71.80 27.24 39.96
CA ILE A 442 70.34 27.32 39.96
C ILE A 442 69.80 27.84 38.63
N ILE A 443 70.47 28.81 38.05
CA ILE A 443 70.13 29.36 36.73
C ILE A 443 70.28 28.27 35.67
N SER A 444 71.38 27.51 35.67
CA SER A 444 71.59 26.43 34.71
C SER A 444 70.51 25.32 34.85
N GLU A 445 70.20 24.91 36.08
CA GLU A 445 69.11 23.93 36.32
C GLU A 445 67.76 24.42 35.84
N LEU A 446 67.43 25.69 36.02
CA LEU A 446 66.16 26.28 35.54
C LEU A 446 66.17 26.44 34.02
N GLU A 447 67.31 26.74 33.39
CA GLU A 447 67.42 26.80 31.93
C GLU A 447 67.28 25.41 31.30
N GLU A 448 67.84 24.37 31.90
CA GLU A 448 67.63 22.98 31.48
C GLU A 448 66.14 22.56 31.61
N LEU A 449 65.51 22.93 32.74
CA LEU A 449 64.06 22.65 32.97
C LEU A 449 63.19 23.38 31.95
N ILE A 450 63.48 24.62 31.60
CA ILE A 450 62.78 25.36 30.56
C ILE A 450 62.97 24.68 29.20
N LYS A 451 64.18 24.20 28.89
CA LYS A 451 64.43 23.48 27.63
C LYS A 451 63.64 22.17 27.57
N LEU A 452 63.61 21.41 28.65
CA LEU A 452 62.80 20.18 28.75
C LEU A 452 61.32 20.47 28.59
N ASN A 453 60.79 21.46 29.31
CA ASN A 453 59.40 21.87 29.17
C ASN A 453 59.03 22.35 27.78
N ASN A 454 59.94 23.06 27.09
CA ASN A 454 59.74 23.49 25.70
C ASN A 454 59.74 22.31 24.70
N ASN A 455 60.58 21.31 24.90
CA ASN A 455 60.55 20.09 24.10
C ASN A 455 59.23 19.34 24.29
N THR A 456 58.80 19.16 25.56
CA THR A 456 57.49 18.55 25.84
C THR A 456 56.32 19.35 25.27
N LEU A 457 56.39 20.68 25.33
CA LEU A 457 55.40 21.56 24.66
C LEU A 457 55.33 21.32 23.15
N SER A 458 56.47 21.12 22.48
CA SER A 458 56.53 20.82 21.04
C SER A 458 55.89 19.46 20.74
N GLU A 459 56.18 18.43 21.54
CA GLU A 459 55.60 17.10 21.42
C GLU A 459 54.07 17.11 21.61
N LEU A 460 53.58 17.80 22.63
CA LEU A 460 52.14 17.90 22.91
C LEU A 460 51.41 18.69 21.78
N ASN A 461 52.03 19.74 21.24
CA ASN A 461 51.44 20.46 20.13
C ASN A 461 51.39 19.61 18.85
N ASN A 462 52.42 18.78 18.60
CA ASN A 462 52.40 17.85 17.46
C ASN A 462 51.31 16.80 17.59
N GLN A 463 51.08 16.30 18.83
CA GLN A 463 49.96 15.38 19.09
C GLN A 463 48.61 16.02 18.83
N ILE A 464 48.40 17.28 19.21
CA ILE A 464 47.17 18.02 18.92
C ILE A 464 47.00 18.20 17.40
N GLU A 465 48.04 18.56 16.68
CA GLU A 465 48.01 18.73 15.23
C GLU A 465 47.64 17.41 14.52
N THR A 466 48.14 16.29 15.00
CA THR A 466 47.78 14.96 14.49
C THR A 466 46.29 14.67 14.72
N ILE A 467 45.77 14.93 15.95
CA ILE A 467 44.33 14.76 16.26
C ILE A 467 43.47 15.68 15.38
N ASP A 468 43.89 16.94 15.22
CA ASP A 468 43.15 17.90 14.38
C ASP A 468 43.09 17.47 12.92
N THR A 469 44.20 16.93 12.40
CA THR A 469 44.26 16.42 11.04
C THR A 469 43.32 15.24 10.84
N LYS A 470 43.30 14.29 11.80
CA LYS A 470 42.39 13.12 11.78
C LYS A 470 40.90 13.52 11.82
N LEU A 471 40.52 14.44 12.71
CA LEU A 471 39.15 14.84 12.87
C LEU A 471 38.65 15.85 11.84
N LYS A 472 39.54 16.48 11.06
CA LYS A 472 39.17 17.56 10.15
C LYS A 472 38.05 17.20 9.19
N HIS A 473 38.20 16.08 8.49
CA HIS A 473 37.20 15.61 7.53
C HIS A 473 35.85 15.30 8.19
N ASN A 474 35.90 14.65 9.35
CA ASN A 474 34.71 14.33 10.14
C ASN A 474 33.95 15.59 10.61
N ASP A 475 34.68 16.58 11.14
CA ASP A 475 34.10 17.85 11.59
C ASP A 475 33.56 18.69 10.40
N GLU A 476 34.22 18.63 9.22
CA GLU A 476 33.73 19.27 7.97
C GLU A 476 32.42 18.65 7.51
N LEU A 477 32.30 17.30 7.47
CA LEU A 477 31.07 16.62 7.06
C LEU A 477 29.94 16.83 8.07
N ASP A 478 30.20 16.82 9.37
CA ASP A 478 29.19 17.11 10.42
C ASP A 478 28.67 18.56 10.30
N ALA A 479 29.56 19.51 10.00
CA ALA A 479 29.18 20.90 9.76
C ALA A 479 28.37 21.05 8.47
N GLU A 480 28.77 20.38 7.38
CA GLU A 480 28.04 20.35 6.11
C GLU A 480 26.64 19.77 6.29
N GLN A 481 26.51 18.63 6.98
CA GLN A 481 25.24 17.99 7.29
C GLN A 481 24.28 18.92 8.04
N LYS A 482 24.78 19.61 9.08
CA LYS A 482 24.00 20.57 9.86
C LYS A 482 23.54 21.76 9.04
N GLN A 483 24.44 22.27 8.16
CA GLN A 483 24.09 23.38 7.28
C GLN A 483 23.06 22.95 6.22
N LEU A 484 23.25 21.80 5.58
CA LEU A 484 22.30 21.23 4.64
C LEU A 484 20.92 21.04 5.27
N THR A 485 20.88 20.47 6.49
CA THR A 485 19.61 20.27 7.22
C THR A 485 18.92 21.60 7.49
N LYS A 486 19.65 22.63 7.87
CA LYS A 486 19.11 23.98 8.09
C LYS A 486 18.55 24.58 6.80
N ASP A 487 19.30 24.45 5.70
CA ASP A 487 18.91 24.99 4.40
C ASP A 487 17.69 24.26 3.83
N ILE A 488 17.66 22.91 3.93
CA ILE A 488 16.51 22.08 3.54
C ILE A 488 15.26 22.52 4.31
N ASN A 489 15.33 22.60 5.64
CA ASN A 489 14.20 23.00 6.48
C ASN A 489 13.72 24.44 6.17
N ALA A 490 14.64 25.34 5.90
CA ALA A 490 14.29 26.71 5.51
C ALA A 490 13.60 26.77 4.15
N THR A 491 14.10 26.00 3.16
CA THR A 491 13.47 25.92 1.84
C THR A 491 12.10 25.27 1.91
N GLU A 492 11.97 24.15 2.63
CA GLU A 492 10.68 23.45 2.80
C GLU A 492 9.61 24.32 3.46
N LYS A 493 9.97 25.11 4.46
CA LYS A 493 9.04 26.07 5.09
C LYS A 493 8.56 27.15 4.13
N ASN A 494 9.38 27.51 3.16
CA ASN A 494 9.05 28.56 2.21
C ASN A 494 8.34 28.04 0.95
N LEU A 495 8.28 26.71 0.72
CA LEU A 495 7.67 26.12 -0.48
C LEU A 495 6.22 26.56 -0.68
N ALA A 496 5.41 26.57 0.38
CA ALA A 496 4.01 26.99 0.31
C ALA A 496 3.87 28.48 -0.10
N GLU A 497 4.75 29.33 0.38
CA GLU A 497 4.75 30.77 -0.01
C GLU A 497 5.19 30.95 -1.47
N ILE A 498 6.18 30.18 -1.91
CA ILE A 498 6.64 30.16 -3.30
C ILE A 498 5.52 29.67 -4.21
N ALA A 499 4.85 28.56 -3.84
CA ALA A 499 3.71 28.02 -4.58
C ALA A 499 2.56 29.04 -4.69
N ASN A 500 2.22 29.74 -3.61
CA ASN A 500 1.19 30.75 -3.63
C ASN A 500 1.54 31.93 -4.55
N LYS A 501 2.77 32.44 -4.48
CA LYS A 501 3.24 33.51 -5.40
C LYS A 501 3.29 33.07 -6.86
N ALA A 502 3.64 31.82 -7.10
CA ALA A 502 3.63 31.24 -8.44
C ALA A 502 2.19 31.07 -8.96
N ARG A 503 1.27 30.62 -8.08
CA ARG A 503 -0.15 30.44 -8.39
C ARG A 503 -0.83 31.72 -8.85
N GLU A 504 -0.50 32.86 -8.26
CA GLU A 504 -1.03 34.17 -8.66
C GLU A 504 -0.66 34.59 -10.10
N LYS A 505 0.39 34.01 -10.67
CA LYS A 505 0.87 34.31 -12.01
C LYS A 505 0.23 33.41 -13.10
N ILE A 506 -0.43 32.33 -12.70
CA ILE A 506 -1.01 31.37 -13.62
C ILE A 506 -2.30 31.95 -14.19
N SER A 507 -2.38 32.06 -15.51
CA SER A 507 -3.61 32.50 -16.21
C SER A 507 -4.70 31.41 -16.12
N SER A 508 -5.95 31.79 -16.39
CA SER A 508 -7.07 30.84 -16.43
C SER A 508 -6.87 29.77 -17.52
N GLU A 509 -6.24 30.10 -18.64
CA GLU A 509 -5.98 29.14 -19.74
C GLU A 509 -4.84 28.18 -19.34
N ASP A 510 -3.75 28.69 -18.76
CA ASP A 510 -2.67 27.84 -18.23
C ASP A 510 -3.18 26.93 -17.11
N ALA A 511 -4.05 27.44 -16.24
CA ALA A 511 -4.69 26.66 -15.19
C ALA A 511 -5.53 25.52 -15.77
N LYS A 512 -6.29 25.77 -16.84
CA LYS A 512 -7.07 24.74 -17.54
C LYS A 512 -6.17 23.67 -18.12
N GLU A 513 -5.10 24.02 -18.83
CA GLU A 513 -4.16 23.06 -19.40
C GLU A 513 -3.52 22.18 -18.32
N LEU A 514 -3.07 22.78 -17.23
CA LEU A 514 -2.47 22.06 -16.10
C LEU A 514 -3.49 21.13 -15.41
N ILE A 515 -4.71 21.57 -15.14
CA ILE A 515 -5.75 20.76 -14.51
C ILE A 515 -6.13 19.58 -15.40
N LEU A 516 -6.27 19.78 -16.70
CA LEU A 516 -6.54 18.70 -17.65
C LEU A 516 -5.35 17.73 -17.75
N SER A 517 -4.12 18.22 -17.73
CA SER A 517 -2.92 17.37 -17.69
C SER A 517 -2.87 16.51 -16.42
N ILE A 518 -3.14 17.09 -15.25
CA ILE A 518 -3.23 16.37 -13.97
C ILE A 518 -4.33 15.30 -14.03
N GLY A 519 -5.48 15.65 -14.59
CA GLY A 519 -6.57 14.70 -14.78
C GLY A 519 -6.16 13.49 -15.64
N TYR A 520 -5.41 13.72 -16.73
CA TYR A 520 -4.88 12.62 -17.54
C TYR A 520 -3.89 11.74 -16.80
N ILE A 521 -2.93 12.35 -16.08
CA ILE A 521 -1.92 11.61 -15.32
C ILE A 521 -2.60 10.71 -14.30
N ARG A 522 -3.54 11.25 -13.51
CA ARG A 522 -4.29 10.47 -12.49
C ARG A 522 -5.05 9.30 -13.12
N LEU A 523 -5.70 9.50 -14.28
CA LEU A 523 -6.39 8.43 -14.99
C LEU A 523 -5.42 7.36 -15.49
N SER A 524 -4.30 7.79 -16.08
CA SER A 524 -3.25 6.90 -16.56
C SER A 524 -2.66 6.07 -15.43
N ASP A 525 -2.36 6.69 -14.31
CA ASP A 525 -1.82 6.01 -13.11
C ASP A 525 -2.81 4.99 -12.57
N THR A 526 -4.10 5.37 -12.43
CA THR A 526 -5.15 4.45 -12.01
C THR A 526 -5.20 3.21 -12.90
N ILE A 527 -5.21 3.36 -14.21
CA ILE A 527 -5.27 2.22 -15.14
C ILE A 527 -3.96 1.41 -15.11
N ASN A 528 -2.81 2.07 -15.01
CA ASN A 528 -1.52 1.38 -14.89
C ASN A 528 -1.43 0.53 -13.62
N GLU A 529 -2.00 0.97 -12.49
CA GLU A 529 -2.07 0.17 -11.26
C GLU A 529 -2.84 -1.14 -11.48
N TYR A 530 -3.95 -1.12 -12.24
CA TYR A 530 -4.68 -2.33 -12.60
C TYR A 530 -3.85 -3.25 -13.51
N LEU A 531 -3.15 -2.71 -14.51
CA LEU A 531 -2.26 -3.49 -15.38
C LEU A 531 -1.13 -4.14 -14.59
N ASP A 532 -0.49 -3.38 -13.71
CA ASP A 532 0.58 -3.87 -12.84
C ASP A 532 0.07 -4.89 -11.82
N SER A 533 -1.13 -4.70 -11.26
CA SER A 533 -1.77 -5.66 -10.36
C SER A 533 -2.07 -6.98 -11.08
N HIS A 534 -2.52 -6.92 -12.33
CA HIS A 534 -2.84 -8.11 -13.12
C HIS A 534 -1.59 -8.94 -13.42
N ILE A 535 -0.49 -8.31 -13.87
CA ILE A 535 0.77 -9.04 -14.14
C ILE A 535 1.38 -9.58 -12.84
N ARG A 536 1.28 -8.86 -11.72
CA ARG A 536 1.73 -9.35 -10.40
C ARG A 536 0.93 -10.56 -9.93
N LYS A 537 -0.38 -10.61 -10.20
CA LYS A 537 -1.19 -11.81 -9.91
C LYS A 537 -0.71 -13.01 -10.72
N LEU A 538 -0.41 -12.82 -12.00
CA LEU A 538 0.18 -13.86 -12.84
C LEU A 538 1.54 -14.32 -12.26
N GLN A 539 2.41 -13.39 -11.88
CA GLN A 539 3.68 -13.67 -11.21
C GLN A 539 3.47 -14.56 -9.98
N GLN A 540 2.57 -14.18 -9.07
CA GLN A 540 2.27 -14.94 -7.85
C GLN A 540 1.76 -16.36 -8.13
N LEU A 541 0.95 -16.54 -9.17
CA LEU A 541 0.48 -17.86 -9.58
C LEU A 541 1.64 -18.73 -10.10
N ILE A 542 2.54 -18.17 -10.90
CA ILE A 542 3.72 -18.87 -11.41
C ILE A 542 4.71 -19.16 -10.27
N GLU A 543 4.90 -18.26 -9.33
CA GLU A 543 5.73 -18.49 -8.13
C GLU A 543 5.19 -19.62 -7.25
N ARG A 544 3.85 -19.77 -7.15
CA ARG A 544 3.24 -20.94 -6.47
C ARG A 544 3.53 -22.24 -7.20
N ILE A 545 3.49 -22.23 -8.52
CA ILE A 545 3.89 -23.41 -9.34
C ILE A 545 5.38 -23.72 -9.12
N TYR A 546 6.23 -22.67 -9.05
CA TYR A 546 7.65 -22.79 -8.74
C TYR A 546 7.87 -23.48 -7.38
N ASP A 547 7.24 -22.95 -6.31
CA ASP A 547 7.34 -23.55 -4.96
C ASP A 547 6.84 -24.98 -4.91
N LYS A 548 5.80 -25.29 -5.70
CA LYS A 548 5.16 -26.61 -5.69
C LYS A 548 5.98 -27.69 -6.39
N TYR A 549 6.71 -27.36 -7.47
CA TYR A 549 7.31 -28.36 -8.35
C TYR A 549 8.83 -28.29 -8.51
N THR A 550 9.49 -27.22 -8.04
CA THR A 550 10.95 -27.07 -8.19
C THR A 550 11.73 -28.06 -7.33
N VAL A 551 11.24 -28.33 -6.12
CA VAL A 551 11.88 -29.28 -5.20
C VAL A 551 11.14 -30.60 -5.24
N THR A 552 11.78 -31.65 -5.79
CA THR A 552 11.21 -33.01 -5.85
C THR A 552 11.54 -33.81 -4.60
N LEU A 553 10.75 -34.85 -4.32
CA LEU A 553 11.08 -35.80 -3.26
C LEU A 553 12.42 -36.49 -3.54
N GLY A 554 12.73 -36.75 -4.81
CA GLY A 554 14.03 -37.32 -5.22
C GLY A 554 15.21 -36.41 -4.81
N THR A 555 15.09 -35.10 -5.05
CA THR A 555 16.10 -34.10 -4.62
C THR A 555 16.24 -34.08 -3.10
N MET A 556 15.13 -34.02 -2.37
CA MET A 556 15.14 -34.02 -0.88
C MET A 556 15.79 -35.29 -0.32
N ILE A 557 15.54 -36.47 -0.91
CA ILE A 557 16.16 -37.74 -0.50
C ILE A 557 17.67 -37.69 -0.76
N SER A 558 18.10 -37.17 -1.91
CA SER A 558 19.52 -37.04 -2.25
C SER A 558 20.25 -36.11 -1.29
N GLU A 559 19.69 -34.94 -1.02
CA GLU A 559 20.26 -33.97 -0.07
C GLU A 559 20.33 -34.50 1.36
N ARG A 560 19.27 -35.23 1.79
CA ARG A 560 19.29 -35.94 3.07
C ARG A 560 20.45 -36.94 3.12
N ASP A 561 20.59 -37.76 2.10
CA ASP A 561 21.61 -38.82 2.09
C ASP A 561 23.03 -38.22 2.05
N GLU A 562 23.23 -37.13 1.31
CA GLU A 562 24.49 -36.38 1.34
C GLU A 562 24.78 -35.80 2.73
N THR A 563 23.76 -35.22 3.39
CA THR A 563 23.89 -34.62 4.73
C THR A 563 24.20 -35.70 5.77
N VAL A 564 23.53 -36.86 5.69
CA VAL A 564 23.80 -38.01 6.55
C VAL A 564 25.23 -38.51 6.34
N ASN A 565 25.68 -38.59 5.08
CA ASN A 565 27.06 -39.01 4.79
C ASN A 565 28.10 -38.05 5.34
N LYS A 566 27.85 -36.71 5.25
CA LYS A 566 28.72 -35.70 5.86
C LYS A 566 28.74 -35.84 7.39
N LEU A 567 27.56 -35.99 8.01
CA LEU A 567 27.46 -36.19 9.45
C LEU A 567 28.23 -37.42 9.91
N ASN A 568 28.06 -38.55 9.22
CA ASN A 568 28.78 -39.81 9.51
C ASN A 568 30.29 -39.64 9.35
N ALA A 569 30.74 -38.85 8.38
CA ALA A 569 32.17 -38.54 8.21
C ALA A 569 32.70 -37.74 9.44
N PHE A 570 31.98 -36.71 9.87
CA PHE A 570 32.36 -35.94 11.06
C PHE A 570 32.34 -36.77 12.35
N LEU A 571 31.33 -37.66 12.52
CA LEU A 571 31.27 -38.54 13.69
C LEU A 571 32.47 -39.51 13.72
N LYS A 572 32.90 -40.04 12.56
CA LYS A 572 34.11 -40.88 12.46
C LYS A 572 35.39 -40.10 12.80
N GLU A 573 35.52 -38.83 12.33
CA GLU A 573 36.65 -37.96 12.69
C GLU A 573 36.71 -37.70 14.20
N LEU A 574 35.56 -37.62 14.86
CA LEU A 574 35.43 -37.44 16.28
C LEU A 574 35.55 -38.72 17.12
N ASN A 575 35.83 -39.88 16.48
CA ASN A 575 35.87 -41.21 17.10
C ASN A 575 34.56 -41.63 17.78
N TYR A 576 33.42 -41.22 17.25
CA TYR A 576 32.13 -41.76 17.64
C TYR A 576 31.82 -42.95 16.68
N ASP A 577 31.75 -44.16 17.24
CA ASP A 577 31.24 -45.31 16.56
C ASP A 577 29.71 -45.23 16.50
N CYS A 578 29.14 -45.14 15.27
CA CYS A 578 27.71 -45.20 14.99
C CYS A 578 27.33 -46.58 14.48
#